data_c20225e9b6b4cace34dd8e3125f47767
#
_entry.id   c20225e9b6b4cace34dd8e3125f47767
#
_cell.length_a   1.000
_cell.length_b   1.000
_cell.length_c   1.000
_cell.angle_alpha   90.00
_cell.angle_beta   90.00
_cell.angle_gamma   90.00
#
_symmetry.space_group_name_H-M   'P 1'
#
loop_
_entity.id
_entity.type
_entity.pdbx_description
1 polymer ?
#
loop_
_entity_poly.entity_id
_entity_poly.type
_entity_poly.pdbx_seq_one_letter_code
_entity_poly.pdbx_strand_id
1 'polypeptide(L)'
;MRHISDRMCRQLKGVGIKMETRVALMGIIVENKESVAGLNALLHEYGEYIIGRMGVPYREKNMNIISVAIDAPQEKISALSGKVGMLPGVTSKVIYSRKEG
;
A
#
# COMPACT_ATOMS: atom_id res chain seq x y z
N MET A 1 13.82 -4.62 -12.17
CA MET A 1 13.26 -5.02 -11.35
C MET A 1 13.54 -4.57 -10.07
N ARG A 2 13.01 -4.68 -9.22
CA ARG A 2 13.16 -4.10 -8.16
C ARG A 2 13.99 -4.65 -7.24
N HIS A 3 14.26 -4.09 -6.31
CA HIS A 3 15.16 -4.54 -5.34
C HIS A 3 14.46 -4.98 -4.11
N ILE A 4 13.40 -5.71 -4.36
CA ILE A 4 12.66 -6.24 -3.27
C ILE A 4 13.48 -7.19 -2.46
N SER A 5 14.27 -7.98 -3.11
CA SER A 5 15.06 -8.94 -2.36
C SER A 5 16.08 -8.27 -1.49
N ASP A 6 16.60 -7.14 -1.93
CA ASP A 6 17.55 -6.43 -1.10
C ASP A 6 16.90 -5.94 0.16
N ARG A 7 15.69 -5.46 0.04
CA ARG A 7 14.98 -4.97 1.18
C ARG A 7 14.69 -6.07 2.16
N MET A 8 14.32 -7.23 1.65
CA MET A 8 14.03 -8.34 2.52
C MET A 8 15.28 -8.83 3.19
N CYS A 9 16.38 -8.83 2.48
CA CYS A 9 17.63 -9.21 3.07
C CYS A 9 18.01 -8.31 4.22
N ARG A 10 17.78 -7.03 4.07
CA ARG A 10 18.10 -6.11 5.13
C ARG A 10 17.29 -6.40 6.36
N GLN A 11 16.01 -6.69 6.16
CA GLN A 11 15.16 -6.99 7.28
C GLN A 11 15.63 -8.21 8.01
N LEU A 12 15.95 -9.23 7.29
CA LEU A 12 16.37 -10.48 7.91
C LEU A 12 17.68 -10.36 8.61
N LYS A 13 18.61 -9.66 7.99
CA LYS A 13 19.87 -9.52 8.59
C LYS A 13 19.86 -8.69 9.81
N GLY A 14 19.18 -7.64 9.80
CA GLY A 14 19.25 -6.72 10.86
C GLY A 14 18.69 -7.21 12.14
N VAL A 15 17.72 -8.05 12.10
CA VAL A 15 17.07 -8.41 13.26
C VAL A 15 17.36 -9.73 13.77
N GLY A 16 17.79 -10.56 12.98
CA GLY A 16 17.98 -11.88 13.39
C GLY A 16 16.67 -12.56 13.72
N ILE A 17 15.56 -11.88 13.54
CA ILE A 17 14.28 -12.43 13.79
C ILE A 17 13.53 -12.40 12.52
N LYS A 18 12.84 -13.47 12.19
CA LYS A 18 12.14 -13.49 11.01
C LYS A 18 10.92 -12.66 11.09
N MET A 19 10.75 -11.76 10.22
CA MET A 19 9.62 -10.95 10.16
C MET A 19 8.77 -11.45 9.06
N GLU A 20 7.62 -11.93 9.35
CA GLU A 20 6.74 -12.44 8.32
C GLU A 20 6.04 -11.33 7.60
N THR A 21 6.14 -11.32 6.29
CA THR A 21 5.44 -10.33 5.52
C THR A 21 4.46 -11.02 4.61
N ARG A 22 3.51 -10.26 4.13
CA ARG A 22 2.51 -10.77 3.20
C ARG A 22 2.46 -9.82 2.03
N VAL A 23 2.18 -10.40 0.88
CA VAL A 23 2.00 -9.60 -0.31
C VAL A 23 0.51 -9.31 -0.45
N ALA A 24 0.18 -8.08 -0.72
CA ALA A 24 -1.20 -7.68 -0.85
C ALA A 24 -1.36 -6.64 -1.94
N LEU A 25 -2.57 -6.54 -2.44
CA LEU A 25 -2.90 -5.53 -3.42
C LEU A 25 -4.00 -4.68 -2.81
N MET A 26 -3.76 -3.39 -2.73
CA MET A 26 -4.72 -2.47 -2.15
C MET A 26 -5.35 -1.66 -3.27
N GLY A 27 -6.66 -1.77 -3.43
CA GLY A 27 -7.37 -0.97 -4.41
C GLY A 27 -7.96 0.23 -3.72
N ILE A 28 -7.79 1.41 -4.29
CA ILE A 28 -8.22 2.64 -3.67
C ILE A 28 -8.98 3.47 -4.68
N ILE A 29 -10.12 3.98 -4.28
CA ILE A 29 -10.89 4.88 -5.13
C ILE A 29 -11.06 6.17 -4.37
N VAL A 30 -10.62 7.27 -4.98
CA VAL A 30 -10.68 8.59 -4.37
C VAL A 30 -11.71 9.42 -5.10
N GLU A 31 -12.77 9.79 -4.40
CA GLU A 31 -13.81 10.60 -4.98
C GLU A 31 -13.79 12.04 -4.50
N ASN A 32 -12.88 12.36 -3.61
CA ASN A 32 -12.74 13.72 -3.11
C ASN A 32 -11.33 14.20 -3.39
N LYS A 33 -11.17 15.16 -4.28
CA LYS A 33 -9.86 15.63 -4.65
C LYS A 33 -9.04 16.13 -3.50
N GLU A 34 -9.69 16.61 -2.47
CA GLU A 34 -8.95 17.15 -1.35
C GLU A 34 -8.24 16.09 -0.56
N SER A 35 -8.61 14.83 -0.75
CA SER A 35 -7.96 13.75 -0.04
C SER A 35 -6.70 13.25 -0.73
N VAL A 36 -6.43 13.74 -1.95
CA VAL A 36 -5.29 13.23 -2.70
C VAL A 36 -3.97 13.51 -2.00
N ALA A 37 -3.82 14.70 -1.44
CA ALA A 37 -2.58 15.02 -0.76
C ALA A 37 -2.37 14.15 0.47
N GLY A 38 -3.43 13.91 1.22
CA GLY A 38 -3.33 13.05 2.40
C GLY A 38 -3.01 11.61 2.02
N LEU A 39 -3.61 11.16 0.93
CA LEU A 39 -3.34 9.82 0.47
C LEU A 39 -1.89 9.68 0.04
N ASN A 40 -1.38 10.64 -0.72
CA ASN A 40 0.00 10.58 -1.16
C ASN A 40 0.96 10.61 0.02
N ALA A 41 0.63 11.36 1.05
CA ALA A 41 1.48 11.42 2.23
C ALA A 41 1.51 10.08 2.94
N LEU A 42 0.37 9.41 3.03
CA LEU A 42 0.32 8.10 3.66
C LEU A 42 1.11 7.08 2.85
N LEU A 43 0.97 7.11 1.53
CA LEU A 43 1.68 6.16 0.71
C LEU A 43 3.19 6.41 0.77
N HIS A 44 3.58 7.65 0.93
CA HIS A 44 4.98 7.97 1.08
C HIS A 44 5.52 7.45 2.42
N GLU A 45 4.72 7.60 3.45
CA GLU A 45 5.11 7.14 4.76
C GLU A 45 5.36 5.64 4.79
N TYR A 46 4.58 4.88 4.02
CA TYR A 46 4.74 3.43 3.97
C TYR A 46 5.52 2.99 2.73
N GLY A 47 6.25 3.93 2.13
CA GLY A 47 6.90 3.66 0.86
C GLY A 47 7.87 2.51 0.85
N GLU A 48 8.52 2.26 1.98
CA GLU A 48 9.50 1.18 1.99
C GLU A 48 8.85 -0.18 1.83
N TYR A 49 7.56 -0.29 2.07
CA TYR A 49 6.87 -1.56 1.89
C TYR A 49 6.20 -1.69 0.53
N ILE A 50 6.10 -0.60 -0.21
CA ILE A 50 5.37 -0.61 -1.46
C ILE A 50 6.22 -1.14 -2.60
N ILE A 51 5.72 -2.19 -3.27
CA ILE A 51 6.40 -2.78 -4.38
C ILE A 51 6.20 -1.96 -5.63
N GLY A 52 5.01 -1.43 -5.81
CA GLY A 52 4.70 -0.61 -6.95
C GLY A 52 3.32 -0.04 -6.83
N ARG A 53 3.02 0.97 -7.59
CA ARG A 53 1.70 1.55 -7.56
C ARG A 53 1.36 2.10 -8.93
N MET A 54 0.07 2.17 -9.21
CA MET A 54 -0.40 2.66 -10.47
C MET A 54 -1.64 3.48 -10.21
N GLY A 55 -1.75 4.61 -10.84
CA GLY A 55 -2.90 5.46 -10.65
C GLY A 55 -3.48 5.90 -11.98
N VAL A 56 -4.81 5.93 -12.04
CA VAL A 56 -5.50 6.35 -13.24
C VAL A 56 -6.54 7.39 -12.85
N PRO A 57 -6.35 8.64 -13.28
CA PRO A 57 -7.39 9.63 -13.01
C PRO A 57 -8.51 9.43 -14.02
N TYR A 58 -9.71 9.25 -13.51
CA TYR A 58 -10.86 9.04 -14.38
C TYR A 58 -11.72 10.29 -14.34
N ARG A 59 -11.45 11.19 -15.24
CA ARG A 59 -12.08 12.50 -15.21
C ARG A 59 -13.57 12.49 -15.45
N GLU A 60 -14.04 11.54 -16.21
CA GLU A 60 -15.45 11.50 -16.51
C GLU A 60 -16.29 11.34 -15.27
N LYS A 61 -15.78 10.69 -14.26
CA LYS A 61 -16.53 10.50 -13.04
C LYS A 61 -15.85 11.18 -11.86
N ASN A 62 -14.91 12.04 -12.14
CA ASN A 62 -14.26 12.81 -11.11
C ASN A 62 -13.68 11.94 -10.02
N MET A 63 -12.97 10.92 -10.37
CA MET A 63 -12.37 10.05 -9.36
C MET A 63 -10.98 9.61 -9.79
N ASN A 64 -10.18 9.18 -8.84
CA ASN A 64 -8.89 8.59 -9.11
C ASN A 64 -8.92 7.16 -8.66
N ILE A 65 -8.39 6.28 -9.49
CA ILE A 65 -8.36 4.85 -9.19
C ILE A 65 -6.91 4.46 -9.01
N ILE A 66 -6.57 3.93 -7.86
CA ILE A 66 -5.18 3.65 -7.53
C ILE A 66 -5.02 2.22 -7.07
N SER A 67 -3.98 1.56 -7.56
CA SER A 67 -3.63 0.22 -7.13
C SER A 67 -2.27 0.28 -6.50
N VAL A 68 -2.12 -0.34 -5.34
CA VAL A 68 -0.85 -0.36 -4.64
C VAL A 68 -0.50 -1.79 -4.30
N ALA A 69 0.64 -2.26 -4.79
CA ALA A 69 1.13 -3.58 -4.43
C ALA A 69 2.10 -3.41 -3.27
N ILE A 70 1.94 -4.19 -2.24
CA ILE A 70 2.67 -4.00 -1.01
C ILE A 70 3.13 -5.33 -0.42
N ASP A 71 4.28 -5.33 0.19
CA ASP A 71 4.80 -6.52 0.86
C ASP A 71 5.24 -6.06 2.23
N ALA A 72 4.49 -6.39 3.24
CA ALA A 72 4.70 -5.87 4.58
C ALA A 72 4.12 -6.78 5.63
N PRO A 73 4.50 -6.60 6.89
CA PRO A 73 3.83 -7.32 7.96
C PRO A 73 2.36 -6.97 7.95
N GLN A 74 1.53 -7.93 8.29
CA GLN A 74 0.09 -7.72 8.19
C GLN A 74 -0.39 -6.52 8.98
N GLU A 75 0.19 -6.25 10.12
CA GLU A 75 -0.27 -5.12 10.90
C GLU A 75 0.04 -3.80 10.21
N LYS A 76 1.09 -3.75 9.40
CA LYS A 76 1.38 -2.53 8.67
C LYS A 76 0.39 -2.34 7.53
N ILE A 77 0.01 -3.44 6.89
CA ILE A 77 -0.97 -3.36 5.80
C ILE A 77 -2.31 -2.90 6.36
N SER A 78 -2.70 -3.48 7.49
CA SER A 78 -3.96 -3.10 8.11
C SER A 78 -3.96 -1.66 8.57
N ALA A 79 -2.84 -1.21 9.10
CA ALA A 79 -2.74 0.17 9.57
C ALA A 79 -2.86 1.14 8.40
N LEU A 80 -2.17 0.84 7.31
CA LEU A 80 -2.24 1.72 6.15
C LEU A 80 -3.66 1.74 5.58
N SER A 81 -4.26 0.57 5.44
CA SER A 81 -5.60 0.47 4.90
C SER A 81 -6.58 1.24 5.75
N GLY A 82 -6.44 1.14 7.07
CA GLY A 82 -7.32 1.87 7.97
C GLY A 82 -7.17 3.36 7.84
N LYS A 83 -5.94 3.84 7.75
CA LYS A 83 -5.69 5.27 7.62
C LYS A 83 -6.21 5.79 6.29
N VAL A 84 -6.01 5.03 5.23
CA VAL A 84 -6.49 5.42 3.92
C VAL A 84 -8.02 5.51 3.92
N GLY A 85 -8.65 4.53 4.53
CA GLY A 85 -10.11 4.49 4.55
C GLY A 85 -10.73 5.60 5.36
N MET A 86 -9.95 6.27 6.21
CA MET A 86 -10.47 7.36 7.00
C MET A 86 -10.44 8.69 6.26
N LEU A 87 -9.80 8.75 5.12
CA LEU A 87 -9.78 9.99 4.37
C LEU A 87 -11.15 10.23 3.74
N PRO A 88 -11.62 11.47 3.72
CA PRO A 88 -12.94 11.75 3.16
C PRO A 88 -13.04 11.34 1.69
N GLY A 89 -14.10 10.65 1.35
CA GLY A 89 -14.34 10.25 -0.04
C GLY A 89 -13.39 9.22 -0.59
N VAL A 90 -12.74 8.46 0.28
CA VAL A 90 -11.79 7.44 -0.15
C VAL A 90 -12.27 6.08 0.31
N THR A 91 -12.26 5.12 -0.62
CA THR A 91 -12.63 3.74 -0.33
C THR A 91 -11.41 2.88 -0.61
N SER A 92 -11.11 1.96 0.26
CA SER A 92 -10.01 1.04 -0.02
C SER A 92 -10.38 -0.38 0.37
N LYS A 93 -9.83 -1.32 -0.37
CA LYS A 93 -10.01 -2.73 -0.11
C LYS A 93 -8.68 -3.41 -0.34
N VAL A 94 -8.42 -4.45 0.41
CA VAL A 94 -7.15 -5.15 0.33
C VAL A 94 -7.38 -6.60 -0.02
N ILE A 95 -6.59 -7.10 -0.95
CA ILE A 95 -6.63 -8.50 -1.33
C ILE A 95 -5.28 -9.07 -0.96
N TYR A 96 -5.27 -10.10 -0.15
CA TYR A 96 -4.01 -10.72 0.29
C TYR A 96 -3.69 -11.94 -0.54
N SER A 97 -2.41 -12.14 -0.78
CA SER A 97 -1.95 -13.33 -1.44
C SER A 97 -2.18 -14.51 -0.51
N ARG A 98 -2.55 -15.64 -1.07
CA ARG A 98 -2.72 -16.81 -0.26
C ARG A 98 -1.42 -17.49 0.01
N LYS A 99 -0.40 -17.15 -0.78
CA LYS A 99 0.87 -17.76 -0.59
C LYS A 99 1.58 -17.08 0.52
N GLU A 100 2.07 -17.81 1.46
CA GLU A 100 2.80 -17.22 2.51
C GLU A 100 4.21 -17.15 2.26
N GLY A 101 4.84 -16.30 2.76
CA GLY A 101 6.28 -16.25 2.72
C GLY A 101 6.94 -15.50 1.73
#